data_dc42949c5e049339712f351cf27e4f4e
#
_entry.id   dc42949c5e049339712f351cf27e4f4e
#
_cell.length_a   1.000
_cell.length_b   1.000
_cell.length_c   1.000
_cell.angle_alpha   90.00
_cell.angle_beta   90.00
_cell.angle_gamma   90.00
#
_symmetry.space_group_name_H-M   'P 1'
#
loop_
_entity.id
_entity.type
_entity.pdbx_description
1 polymer ?
#
loop_
_entity_poly.entity_id
_entity_poly.type
_entity_poly.pdbx_seq_one_letter_code
_entity_poly.pdbx_strand_id
1 'polypeptide(L)'
;MTINLKNLLNPNAKISKMGDFQELKQIEGLSISAVSADLYENGRDDVSLFYFKDGAKYAALYTKSIIVSESIHWNLKNKKKSIKALFVNTKNANTFTGTKGAQGLKEIAQTLSKSLTLKASQSPKGVNEVVKITDLLFASTGVIGEDFPYLKIKNRISELVKKLRIEQNKYVWFKAASAIMTTDTRPKVAYEECKIGSKLIKISGIAKGSGMIAPNMATMLSFIFTDANIPSVFLKAILKKVTATTFNSISVDSDTSTNDMVCIF
;
A
#
# COMPACT_ATOMS: atom_id res chain seq x y z
N MET A 1 15.99 22.31 6.13
CA MET A 1 16.14 21.39 7.27
C MET A 1 16.50 20.03 6.71
N THR A 2 17.73 19.59 6.84
CA THR A 2 18.19 18.29 6.36
C THR A 2 17.63 17.22 7.29
N ILE A 3 16.64 16.48 6.86
CA ILE A 3 16.06 15.38 7.66
C ILE A 3 17.11 14.28 7.74
N ASN A 4 17.57 14.00 8.95
CA ASN A 4 18.49 12.89 9.17
C ASN A 4 17.70 11.57 9.08
N LEU A 5 17.74 10.94 7.91
CA LEU A 5 17.04 9.69 7.61
C LEU A 5 17.44 8.52 8.53
N LYS A 6 18.61 8.60 9.17
CA LYS A 6 19.09 7.57 10.12
C LYS A 6 18.16 7.39 11.33
N ASN A 7 17.48 8.48 11.77
CA ASN A 7 16.57 8.43 12.92
C ASN A 7 15.18 7.83 12.59
N LEU A 8 14.89 7.61 11.32
CA LEU A 8 13.62 7.04 10.85
C LEU A 8 13.75 5.55 10.49
N LEU A 9 14.97 5.03 10.46
CA LEU A 9 15.25 3.62 10.19
C LEU A 9 15.24 2.82 11.48
N ASN A 10 14.96 1.52 11.38
CA ASN A 10 15.09 0.61 12.51
C ASN A 10 16.53 0.71 13.07
N PRO A 11 16.72 1.13 14.34
CA PRO A 11 18.07 1.35 14.91
C PRO A 11 18.91 0.07 14.99
N ASN A 12 18.26 -1.11 14.94
CA ASN A 12 18.92 -2.42 14.98
C ASN A 12 19.23 -3.00 13.59
N ALA A 13 18.81 -2.33 12.51
CA ALA A 13 19.10 -2.79 11.16
C ALA A 13 20.52 -2.39 10.76
N LYS A 14 21.36 -3.36 10.36
CA LYS A 14 22.61 -3.07 9.65
C LYS A 14 22.27 -2.38 8.33
N ILE A 15 22.39 -1.07 8.29
CA ILE A 15 22.13 -0.27 7.08
C ILE A 15 23.17 -0.69 6.04
N SER A 16 22.73 -1.31 4.94
CA SER A 16 23.61 -1.55 3.82
C SER A 16 24.10 -0.21 3.27
N LYS A 17 25.36 -0.16 2.81
CA LYS A 17 25.95 1.01 2.11
C LYS A 17 25.27 1.23 0.77
N MET A 18 23.99 1.64 0.77
CA MET A 18 23.32 2.02 -0.45
C MET A 18 23.20 3.51 -0.56
N GLY A 19 23.26 3.96 -1.80
CA GLY A 19 23.12 5.35 -2.19
C GLY A 19 21.84 6.02 -1.69
N ASP A 20 21.68 7.28 -1.99
CA ASP A 20 20.56 8.10 -1.57
C ASP A 20 19.21 7.49 -1.96
N PHE A 21 18.20 7.71 -1.12
CA PHE A 21 16.81 7.39 -1.43
C PHE A 21 16.38 8.12 -2.70
N GLN A 22 15.99 7.38 -3.73
CA GLN A 22 15.56 7.95 -5.01
C GLN A 22 14.42 8.94 -4.80
N GLU A 23 14.48 10.09 -5.45
CA GLU A 23 13.41 11.06 -5.43
C GLU A 23 12.28 10.61 -6.37
N LEU A 24 11.10 10.35 -5.80
CA LEU A 24 9.91 10.03 -6.58
C LEU A 24 9.18 11.33 -6.92
N LYS A 25 8.72 11.44 -8.16
CA LYS A 25 7.94 12.59 -8.60
C LYS A 25 6.47 12.45 -8.20
N GLN A 26 5.81 13.59 -8.13
CA GLN A 26 4.40 13.66 -7.81
C GLN A 26 3.55 12.98 -8.89
N ILE A 27 2.62 12.13 -8.44
CA ILE A 27 1.57 11.54 -9.27
C ILE A 27 0.29 12.35 -9.04
N GLU A 28 -0.27 12.91 -10.09
CA GLU A 28 -1.45 13.76 -10.02
C GLU A 28 -2.67 12.96 -9.53
N GLY A 29 -3.51 13.58 -8.70
CA GLY A 29 -4.71 12.95 -8.15
C GLY A 29 -4.48 11.97 -6.98
N LEU A 30 -3.21 11.63 -6.67
CA LEU A 30 -2.84 10.79 -5.53
C LEU A 30 -2.58 11.66 -4.29
N SER A 31 -3.09 11.24 -3.14
CA SER A 31 -2.70 11.75 -1.83
C SER A 31 -2.22 10.62 -0.93
N ILE A 32 -1.19 10.86 -0.14
CA ILE A 32 -0.52 9.84 0.66
C ILE A 32 -0.46 10.27 2.12
N SER A 33 -0.68 9.33 3.03
CA SER A 33 -0.41 9.51 4.46
C SER A 33 0.11 8.21 5.09
N ALA A 34 0.84 8.36 6.19
CA ALA A 34 1.22 7.28 7.07
C ALA A 34 1.20 7.77 8.51
N VAL A 35 0.79 6.90 9.44
CA VAL A 35 0.76 7.15 10.88
C VAL A 35 1.09 5.88 11.65
N SER A 36 1.45 6.02 12.92
CA SER A 36 1.49 4.91 13.87
C SER A 36 0.09 4.63 14.40
N ALA A 37 -0.31 3.37 14.35
CA ALA A 37 -1.45 2.84 15.08
C ALA A 37 -1.00 2.10 16.36
N ASP A 38 0.23 2.36 16.79
CA ASP A 38 0.86 1.75 17.97
C ASP A 38 0.86 0.21 17.91
N LEU A 39 1.12 -0.32 16.69
CA LEU A 39 1.29 -1.75 16.47
C LEU A 39 2.71 -2.21 16.82
N TYR A 40 3.68 -1.30 16.71
CA TYR A 40 5.06 -1.50 17.15
C TYR A 40 5.37 -0.64 18.38
N GLU A 41 6.10 -1.18 19.33
CA GLU A 41 6.49 -0.50 20.57
C GLU A 41 7.36 0.75 20.36
N ASN A 42 8.09 0.82 19.25
CA ASN A 42 8.96 1.94 18.92
C ASN A 42 8.22 3.15 18.29
N GLY A 43 6.90 3.12 18.19
CA GLY A 43 6.08 4.22 17.69
C GLY A 43 6.28 4.57 16.21
N ARG A 44 6.92 3.68 15.41
CA ARG A 44 7.06 3.88 13.96
C ARG A 44 5.69 3.89 13.28
N ASP A 45 5.62 4.55 12.11
CA ASP A 45 4.44 4.44 11.28
C ASP A 45 4.23 2.97 10.83
N ASP A 46 3.00 2.49 10.93
CA ASP A 46 2.63 1.09 10.68
C ASP A 46 1.32 0.93 9.89
N VAL A 47 0.67 2.05 9.56
CA VAL A 47 -0.44 2.11 8.63
C VAL A 47 -0.21 3.20 7.59
N SER A 48 -0.58 2.92 6.34
CA SER A 48 -0.48 3.84 5.21
C SER A 48 -1.79 3.91 4.43
N LEU A 49 -2.07 5.08 3.89
CA LEU A 49 -3.24 5.33 3.06
C LEU A 49 -2.84 6.05 1.77
N PHE A 50 -3.26 5.50 0.65
CA PHE A 50 -3.14 6.06 -0.69
C PHE A 50 -4.55 6.37 -1.18
N TYR A 51 -4.87 7.66 -1.32
CA TYR A 51 -6.21 8.13 -1.70
C TYR A 51 -6.17 8.74 -3.08
N PHE A 52 -7.07 8.30 -3.95
CA PHE A 52 -7.24 8.75 -5.33
C PHE A 52 -8.47 9.64 -5.44
N LYS A 53 -8.25 10.94 -5.56
CA LYS A 53 -9.31 11.97 -5.56
C LYS A 53 -10.41 11.66 -6.59
N ASP A 54 -10.01 11.35 -7.82
CA ASP A 54 -10.95 11.11 -8.93
C ASP A 54 -11.20 9.60 -9.13
N GLY A 55 -10.65 8.76 -8.22
CA GLY A 55 -10.61 7.32 -8.37
C GLY A 55 -9.47 6.88 -9.28
N ALA A 56 -9.02 5.65 -9.11
CA ALA A 56 -7.97 5.05 -9.94
C ALA A 56 -8.45 3.75 -10.57
N LYS A 57 -8.24 3.61 -11.87
CA LYS A 57 -8.26 2.31 -12.52
C LYS A 57 -7.06 1.51 -12.00
N TYR A 58 -7.22 0.22 -11.81
CA TYR A 58 -6.14 -0.57 -11.26
C TYR A 58 -6.08 -1.98 -11.82
N ALA A 59 -4.94 -2.60 -11.63
CA ALA A 59 -4.76 -4.03 -11.77
C ALA A 59 -3.98 -4.57 -10.57
N ALA A 60 -4.35 -5.76 -10.11
CA ALA A 60 -3.68 -6.44 -9.03
C ALA A 60 -3.40 -7.90 -9.37
N LEU A 61 -2.26 -8.38 -8.91
CA LEU A 61 -1.90 -9.79 -8.81
C LEU A 61 -1.75 -10.12 -7.33
N TYR A 62 -2.22 -11.29 -6.95
CA TYR A 62 -2.21 -11.77 -5.57
C TYR A 62 -1.44 -13.09 -5.48
N THR A 63 -1.04 -13.46 -4.27
CA THR A 63 -0.44 -14.76 -3.98
C THR A 63 -1.27 -15.91 -4.56
N LYS A 64 -0.58 -16.98 -4.90
CA LYS A 64 -1.19 -18.26 -5.31
C LYS A 64 -1.35 -19.25 -4.14
N SER A 65 -1.04 -18.81 -2.91
CA SER A 65 -1.29 -19.61 -1.72
C SER A 65 -2.76 -20.02 -1.64
N ILE A 66 -3.02 -21.25 -1.21
CA ILE A 66 -4.39 -21.74 -0.93
C ILE A 66 -4.99 -20.97 0.25
N ILE A 67 -4.14 -20.58 1.19
CA ILE A 67 -4.53 -19.79 2.36
C ILE A 67 -4.15 -18.33 2.08
N VAL A 68 -5.14 -17.46 2.11
CA VAL A 68 -4.95 -16.02 1.90
C VAL A 68 -5.50 -15.20 3.05
N SER A 69 -4.98 -13.98 3.21
CA SER A 69 -5.41 -13.05 4.24
C SER A 69 -6.82 -12.50 4.00
N GLU A 70 -7.46 -12.01 5.06
CA GLU A 70 -8.77 -11.35 4.96
C GLU A 70 -8.73 -10.10 4.07
N SER A 71 -7.58 -9.43 3.95
CA SER A 71 -7.38 -8.32 3.00
C SER A 71 -7.50 -8.77 1.55
N ILE A 72 -6.96 -9.94 1.20
CA ILE A 72 -7.10 -10.51 -0.16
C ILE A 72 -8.52 -11.00 -0.39
N HIS A 73 -9.14 -11.68 0.58
CA HIS A 73 -10.56 -12.06 0.50
C HIS A 73 -11.46 -10.85 0.24
N TRP A 74 -11.22 -9.75 0.97
CA TRP A 74 -11.93 -8.48 0.74
C TRP A 74 -11.78 -7.96 -0.68
N ASN A 75 -10.55 -7.87 -1.16
CA ASN A 75 -10.24 -7.33 -2.49
C ASN A 75 -10.86 -8.16 -3.62
N LEU A 76 -10.83 -9.49 -3.49
CA LEU A 76 -11.42 -10.39 -4.47
C LEU A 76 -12.96 -10.32 -4.48
N LYS A 77 -13.58 -10.21 -3.29
CA LYS A 77 -15.04 -10.07 -3.14
C LYS A 77 -15.55 -8.74 -3.67
N ASN A 78 -14.80 -7.66 -3.45
CA ASN A 78 -15.20 -6.29 -3.79
C ASN A 78 -14.55 -5.76 -5.06
N LYS A 79 -14.20 -6.65 -6.00
CA LYS A 79 -13.51 -6.29 -7.23
C LYS A 79 -14.30 -5.30 -8.08
N LYS A 80 -13.66 -4.18 -8.42
CA LYS A 80 -14.22 -3.11 -9.25
C LYS A 80 -13.28 -2.70 -10.37
N LYS A 81 -13.78 -1.90 -11.32
CA LYS A 81 -12.96 -1.29 -12.38
C LYS A 81 -12.10 -0.13 -11.88
N SER A 82 -12.54 0.54 -10.82
CA SER A 82 -11.83 1.67 -10.20
C SER A 82 -12.06 1.66 -8.69
N ILE A 83 -11.12 2.23 -7.96
CA ILE A 83 -11.15 2.35 -6.50
C ILE A 83 -10.83 3.77 -6.06
N LYS A 84 -11.14 4.10 -4.81
CA LYS A 84 -10.85 5.40 -4.19
C LYS A 84 -9.67 5.39 -3.24
N ALA A 85 -9.35 4.26 -2.63
CA ALA A 85 -8.21 4.18 -1.75
C ALA A 85 -7.62 2.78 -1.63
N LEU A 86 -6.32 2.74 -1.34
CA LEU A 86 -5.60 1.58 -0.84
C LEU A 86 -5.19 1.87 0.61
N PHE A 87 -5.57 1.00 1.53
CA PHE A 87 -5.12 1.00 2.92
C PHE A 87 -4.17 -0.17 3.17
N VAL A 88 -3.06 0.10 3.87
CA VAL A 88 -2.04 -0.91 4.18
C VAL A 88 -1.75 -0.89 5.67
N ASN A 89 -1.75 -2.05 6.33
CA ASN A 89 -1.23 -2.22 7.68
C ASN A 89 -0.09 -3.22 7.74
N THR A 90 0.81 -2.99 8.69
CA THR A 90 1.91 -3.90 9.01
C THR A 90 1.73 -4.54 10.39
N LYS A 91 2.74 -5.29 10.86
CA LYS A 91 2.80 -6.05 12.12
C LYS A 91 1.90 -7.28 12.15
N ASN A 92 0.71 -7.26 11.55
CA ASN A 92 -0.26 -8.35 11.53
C ASN A 92 -0.73 -8.63 10.12
N ALA A 93 -0.65 -9.88 9.68
CA ALA A 93 -1.02 -10.34 8.34
C ALA A 93 -2.53 -10.42 8.12
N ASN A 94 -3.31 -10.42 9.18
CA ASN A 94 -4.75 -10.73 9.17
C ASN A 94 -5.06 -12.04 8.44
N THR A 95 -4.28 -13.08 8.75
CA THR A 95 -4.39 -14.44 8.20
C THR A 95 -4.56 -15.41 9.35
N PHE A 96 -5.43 -16.41 9.20
CA PHE A 96 -5.88 -17.32 10.26
C PHE A 96 -6.52 -16.61 11.46
N THR A 97 -7.14 -15.48 11.24
CA THR A 97 -7.82 -14.67 12.26
C THR A 97 -9.33 -14.96 12.35
N GLY A 98 -9.83 -15.83 11.47
CA GLY A 98 -11.21 -16.26 11.43
C GLY A 98 -12.22 -15.09 11.25
N THR A 99 -13.43 -15.28 11.73
CA THR A 99 -14.51 -14.30 11.60
C THR A 99 -14.19 -12.96 12.28
N LYS A 100 -13.38 -12.96 13.34
CA LYS A 100 -12.95 -11.74 14.05
C LYS A 100 -12.10 -10.85 13.16
N GLY A 101 -11.17 -11.45 12.39
CA GLY A 101 -10.31 -10.70 11.46
C GLY A 101 -11.10 -10.07 10.32
N ALA A 102 -12.03 -10.82 9.73
CA ALA A 102 -12.93 -10.34 8.69
C ALA A 102 -13.84 -9.19 9.20
N GLN A 103 -14.43 -9.35 10.40
CA GLN A 103 -15.26 -8.33 11.01
C GLN A 103 -14.46 -7.07 11.36
N GLY A 104 -13.25 -7.21 11.91
CA GLY A 104 -12.36 -6.09 12.21
C GLY A 104 -11.98 -5.31 10.95
N LEU A 105 -11.68 -6.00 9.84
CA LEU A 105 -11.42 -5.36 8.55
C LEU A 105 -12.64 -4.59 8.03
N LYS A 106 -13.84 -5.14 8.19
CA LYS A 106 -15.10 -4.48 7.83
C LYS A 106 -15.33 -3.20 8.64
N GLU A 107 -15.03 -3.20 9.92
CA GLU A 107 -15.14 -2.01 10.77
C GLU A 107 -14.14 -0.91 10.36
N ILE A 108 -12.90 -1.30 10.03
CA ILE A 108 -11.91 -0.38 9.45
C ILE A 108 -12.45 0.21 8.15
N ALA A 109 -12.98 -0.62 7.26
CA ALA A 109 -13.54 -0.18 5.98
C ALA A 109 -14.68 0.83 6.15
N GLN A 110 -15.61 0.58 7.07
CA GLN A 110 -16.72 1.48 7.38
C GLN A 110 -16.23 2.83 7.92
N THR A 111 -15.28 2.81 8.86
CA THR A 111 -14.71 4.02 9.45
C THR A 111 -13.93 4.82 8.42
N LEU A 112 -13.13 4.17 7.61
CA LEU A 112 -12.34 4.80 6.54
C LEU A 112 -13.24 5.42 5.46
N SER A 113 -14.24 4.68 5.00
CA SER A 113 -15.26 5.14 4.05
C SER A 113 -15.94 6.43 4.54
N LYS A 114 -16.42 6.44 5.79
CA LYS A 114 -17.04 7.61 6.42
C LYS A 114 -16.07 8.80 6.50
N SER A 115 -14.84 8.57 6.93
CA SER A 115 -13.83 9.63 7.08
C SER A 115 -13.41 10.22 5.75
N LEU A 116 -13.27 9.41 4.70
CA LEU A 116 -12.95 9.88 3.35
C LEU A 116 -14.11 10.63 2.71
N THR A 117 -15.35 10.20 2.92
CA THR A 117 -16.55 10.92 2.46
C THR A 117 -16.62 12.32 3.07
N LEU A 118 -16.38 12.45 4.38
CA LEU A 118 -16.34 13.74 5.07
C LEU A 118 -15.23 14.65 4.52
N LYS A 119 -14.06 14.09 4.22
CA LYS A 119 -12.96 14.85 3.61
C LYS A 119 -13.30 15.32 2.18
N ALA A 120 -13.93 14.48 1.39
CA ALA A 120 -14.34 14.82 0.02
C ALA A 120 -15.38 15.96 0.00
N SER A 121 -16.34 15.95 0.93
CA SER A 121 -17.36 17.00 1.05
C SER A 121 -16.80 18.37 1.47
N GLN A 122 -15.64 18.42 2.12
CA GLN A 122 -14.93 19.65 2.49
C GLN A 122 -14.10 20.26 1.33
N SER A 123 -14.09 19.62 0.15
CA SER A 123 -13.41 20.16 -1.02
C SER A 123 -14.15 21.39 -1.58
N PRO A 124 -13.44 22.45 -2.04
CA PRO A 124 -14.06 23.69 -2.58
C PRO A 124 -15.02 23.47 -3.75
N LYS A 125 -14.99 22.32 -4.39
CA LYS A 125 -15.89 21.97 -5.51
C LYS A 125 -17.27 21.45 -5.07
N GLY A 126 -17.56 21.38 -3.75
CA GLY A 126 -18.90 21.08 -3.23
C GLY A 126 -19.54 19.75 -3.68
N VAL A 127 -18.76 18.84 -4.22
CA VAL A 127 -19.26 17.53 -4.66
C VAL A 127 -19.42 16.63 -3.45
N ASN A 128 -20.66 16.29 -3.11
CA ASN A 128 -21.00 15.27 -2.12
C ASN A 128 -20.62 13.88 -2.65
N GLU A 129 -19.32 13.62 -2.74
CA GLU A 129 -18.81 12.33 -3.20
C GLU A 129 -18.79 11.33 -2.06
N VAL A 130 -19.65 10.32 -2.14
CA VAL A 130 -19.69 9.23 -1.17
C VAL A 130 -18.66 8.17 -1.54
N VAL A 131 -17.66 7.97 -0.68
CA VAL A 131 -16.72 6.86 -0.80
C VAL A 131 -17.36 5.60 -0.18
N LYS A 132 -17.63 4.59 -0.99
CA LYS A 132 -18.22 3.33 -0.51
C LYS A 132 -17.15 2.40 0.03
N ILE A 133 -17.50 1.52 0.97
CA ILE A 133 -16.57 0.50 1.49
C ILE A 133 -16.00 -0.40 0.38
N THR A 134 -16.77 -0.62 -0.69
CA THR A 134 -16.36 -1.40 -1.87
C THR A 134 -15.41 -0.64 -2.80
N ASP A 135 -15.13 0.65 -2.55
CA ASP A 135 -14.15 1.46 -3.28
C ASP A 135 -12.76 1.42 -2.62
N LEU A 136 -12.61 0.56 -1.59
CA LEU A 136 -11.40 0.44 -0.80
C LEU A 136 -10.71 -0.89 -1.08
N LEU A 137 -9.40 -0.83 -1.32
CA LEU A 137 -8.51 -1.99 -1.32
C LEU A 137 -7.72 -2.03 -0.01
N PHE A 138 -7.39 -3.25 0.41
CA PHE A 138 -6.62 -3.50 1.62
C PHE A 138 -5.40 -4.37 1.33
N ALA A 139 -4.32 -4.10 2.05
CA ALA A 139 -3.16 -4.96 2.12
C ALA A 139 -2.70 -5.06 3.57
N SER A 140 -2.36 -6.24 4.02
CA SER A 140 -1.85 -6.50 5.37
C SER A 140 -0.55 -7.29 5.27
N THR A 141 0.33 -7.12 6.24
CA THR A 141 1.57 -7.90 6.31
C THR A 141 2.08 -7.96 7.75
N GLY A 142 2.73 -9.06 8.11
CA GLY A 142 3.27 -9.28 9.45
C GLY A 142 3.00 -10.69 9.97
N VAL A 143 2.76 -10.81 11.27
CA VAL A 143 2.58 -12.10 11.92
C VAL A 143 1.26 -12.74 11.50
N ILE A 144 1.29 -14.04 11.25
CA ILE A 144 0.16 -14.90 10.89
C ILE A 144 -0.40 -15.55 12.16
N GLY A 145 -1.71 -15.66 12.30
CA GLY A 145 -2.37 -16.37 13.41
C GLY A 145 -2.56 -15.55 14.68
N GLU A 146 -2.07 -14.32 14.75
CA GLU A 146 -2.35 -13.43 15.87
C GLU A 146 -3.67 -12.66 15.68
N ASP A 147 -4.34 -12.32 16.78
CA ASP A 147 -5.56 -11.50 16.75
C ASP A 147 -5.32 -10.18 16.00
N PHE A 148 -6.23 -9.86 15.09
CA PHE A 148 -6.10 -8.64 14.28
C PHE A 148 -6.40 -7.38 15.14
N PRO A 149 -5.44 -6.47 15.33
CA PRO A 149 -5.54 -5.34 16.24
C PRO A 149 -6.40 -4.19 15.66
N TYR A 150 -7.57 -4.51 15.13
CA TYR A 150 -8.41 -3.58 14.36
C TYR A 150 -8.84 -2.34 15.15
N LEU A 151 -9.02 -2.43 16.47
CA LEU A 151 -9.41 -1.29 17.31
C LEU A 151 -8.31 -0.23 17.36
N LYS A 152 -7.03 -0.63 17.49
CA LYS A 152 -5.90 0.30 17.44
C LYS A 152 -5.88 1.03 16.10
N ILE A 153 -5.99 0.28 15.00
CA ILE A 153 -6.01 0.82 13.64
C ILE A 153 -7.21 1.77 13.45
N LYS A 154 -8.40 1.34 13.82
CA LYS A 154 -9.65 2.11 13.69
C LYS A 154 -9.57 3.47 14.38
N ASN A 155 -8.99 3.53 15.57
CA ASN A 155 -8.84 4.76 16.34
C ASN A 155 -7.90 5.79 15.68
N ARG A 156 -7.02 5.36 14.76
CA ARG A 156 -6.10 6.23 14.02
C ARG A 156 -6.58 6.65 12.64
N ILE A 157 -7.71 6.12 12.16
CA ILE A 157 -8.21 6.43 10.81
C ILE A 157 -8.48 7.92 10.61
N SER A 158 -9.07 8.60 11.60
CA SER A 158 -9.35 10.04 11.49
C SER A 158 -8.06 10.85 11.31
N GLU A 159 -7.03 10.52 12.07
CA GLU A 159 -5.70 11.14 11.97
C GLU A 159 -5.06 10.82 10.61
N LEU A 160 -5.11 9.57 10.17
CA LEU A 160 -4.57 9.11 8.90
C LEU A 160 -5.19 9.88 7.72
N VAL A 161 -6.52 10.04 7.71
CA VAL A 161 -7.24 10.80 6.67
C VAL A 161 -6.92 12.30 6.75
N LYS A 162 -6.82 12.87 7.94
CA LYS A 162 -6.45 14.29 8.14
C LYS A 162 -5.03 14.58 7.64
N LYS A 163 -4.11 13.63 7.76
CA LYS A 163 -2.70 13.76 7.34
C LYS A 163 -2.46 13.47 5.85
N LEU A 164 -3.48 13.17 5.06
CA LEU A 164 -3.32 12.99 3.62
C LEU A 164 -2.68 14.23 2.96
N ARG A 165 -1.54 14.02 2.28
CA ARG A 165 -0.77 15.04 1.56
C ARG A 165 -0.93 14.87 0.06
N ILE A 166 -1.32 15.95 -0.61
CA ILE A 166 -1.37 16.04 -2.07
C ILE A 166 0.06 16.20 -2.62
N GLU A 167 0.87 17.01 -1.95
CA GLU A 167 2.28 17.17 -2.28
C GLU A 167 3.06 15.92 -1.84
N GLN A 168 3.57 15.20 -2.80
CA GLN A 168 4.28 13.94 -2.61
C GLN A 168 5.79 14.18 -2.75
N ASN A 169 6.38 14.87 -1.81
CA ASN A 169 7.83 15.06 -1.75
C ASN A 169 8.55 13.78 -1.26
N LYS A 170 9.88 13.78 -1.32
CA LYS A 170 10.75 12.67 -0.87
C LYS A 170 10.38 12.14 0.53
N TYR A 171 10.00 13.03 1.46
CA TYR A 171 9.64 12.67 2.82
C TYR A 171 8.31 11.89 2.88
N VAL A 172 7.31 12.32 2.14
CA VAL A 172 5.98 11.64 2.08
C VAL A 172 6.12 10.23 1.54
N TRP A 173 6.85 10.06 0.44
CA TRP A 173 7.15 8.75 -0.13
C TRP A 173 7.95 7.87 0.81
N PHE A 174 8.99 8.45 1.45
CA PHE A 174 9.81 7.73 2.42
C PHE A 174 8.98 7.21 3.60
N LYS A 175 8.11 8.04 4.17
CA LYS A 175 7.20 7.63 5.26
C LYS A 175 6.29 6.48 4.82
N ALA A 176 5.66 6.59 3.67
CA ALA A 176 4.77 5.56 3.14
C ALA A 176 5.52 4.24 2.89
N ALA A 177 6.69 4.30 2.24
CA ALA A 177 7.51 3.12 1.98
C ALA A 177 8.05 2.48 3.27
N SER A 178 8.37 3.29 4.29
CA SER A 178 8.81 2.78 5.60
C SER A 178 7.66 2.16 6.39
N ALA A 179 6.46 2.72 6.31
CA ALA A 179 5.30 2.24 7.05
C ALA A 179 4.79 0.88 6.58
N ILE A 180 5.09 0.48 5.34
CA ILE A 180 4.73 -0.85 4.82
C ILE A 180 5.78 -1.94 5.11
N MET A 181 6.93 -1.59 5.67
CA MET A 181 8.02 -2.53 6.00
C MET A 181 7.69 -3.40 7.21
N THR A 182 8.24 -4.61 7.24
CA THR A 182 8.23 -5.49 8.41
C THR A 182 9.66 -5.78 8.88
N THR A 183 10.33 -6.74 8.26
CA THR A 183 11.72 -7.15 8.54
C THR A 183 12.74 -6.48 7.60
N ASP A 184 12.26 -5.67 6.69
CA ASP A 184 13.10 -4.92 5.76
C ASP A 184 14.09 -4.01 6.50
N THR A 185 15.32 -3.94 6.00
CA THR A 185 16.36 -3.08 6.56
C THR A 185 16.29 -1.66 6.01
N ARG A 186 15.57 -1.45 4.90
CA ARG A 186 15.43 -0.15 4.21
C ARG A 186 14.15 -0.11 3.38
N PRO A 187 13.56 1.09 3.19
CA PRO A 187 12.46 1.27 2.24
C PRO A 187 12.93 1.07 0.80
N LYS A 188 12.09 0.43 0.01
CA LYS A 188 12.32 0.18 -1.42
C LYS A 188 11.42 1.08 -2.24
N VAL A 189 12.03 1.87 -3.10
CA VAL A 189 11.34 2.79 -4.01
C VAL A 189 11.96 2.72 -5.39
N ALA A 190 11.15 3.01 -6.40
CA ALA A 190 11.61 3.15 -7.78
C ALA A 190 10.81 4.25 -8.48
N TYR A 191 11.47 4.98 -9.36
CA TYR A 191 10.87 6.00 -10.20
C TYR A 191 11.37 5.87 -11.62
N GLU A 192 10.45 5.96 -12.58
CA GLU A 192 10.75 5.97 -14.02
C GLU A 192 9.82 6.93 -14.75
N GLU A 193 10.27 7.37 -15.91
CA GLU A 193 9.50 8.18 -16.85
C GLU A 193 9.51 7.52 -18.24
N CYS A 194 8.39 7.60 -18.94
CA CYS A 194 8.32 7.21 -20.34
C CYS A 194 7.44 8.18 -21.14
N LYS A 195 7.65 8.25 -22.43
CA LYS A 195 6.78 9.03 -23.34
C LYS A 195 5.77 8.10 -24.01
N ILE A 196 4.51 8.50 -23.96
CA ILE A 196 3.41 7.86 -24.72
C ILE A 196 2.85 8.95 -25.63
N GLY A 197 3.15 8.88 -26.91
CA GLY A 197 2.91 9.98 -27.84
C GLY A 197 3.71 11.23 -27.43
N SER A 198 3.03 12.37 -27.29
CA SER A 198 3.66 13.62 -26.81
C SER A 198 3.68 13.79 -25.29
N LYS A 199 3.04 12.88 -24.51
CA LYS A 199 2.91 13.02 -23.07
C LYS A 199 4.03 12.29 -22.34
N LEU A 200 4.65 12.96 -21.38
CA LEU A 200 5.54 12.37 -20.41
C LEU A 200 4.71 11.70 -19.32
N ILE A 201 4.91 10.42 -19.12
CA ILE A 201 4.23 9.60 -18.11
C ILE A 201 5.22 9.30 -16.99
N LYS A 202 4.75 9.47 -15.76
CA LYS A 202 5.51 9.18 -14.55
C LYS A 202 5.03 7.88 -13.93
N ILE A 203 5.99 7.13 -13.40
CA ILE A 203 5.75 5.86 -12.72
C ILE A 203 6.54 5.88 -11.42
N SER A 204 5.85 5.88 -10.28
CA SER A 204 6.44 5.82 -8.94
C SER A 204 6.04 4.52 -8.27
N GLY A 205 6.96 3.81 -7.67
CA GLY A 205 6.69 2.54 -7.00
C GLY A 205 7.30 2.46 -5.61
N ILE A 206 6.60 1.81 -4.70
CA ILE A 206 7.11 1.39 -3.40
C ILE A 206 6.91 -0.10 -3.23
N ALA A 207 7.84 -0.74 -2.53
CA ALA A 207 7.75 -2.16 -2.25
C ALA A 207 8.33 -2.50 -0.87
N LYS A 208 7.90 -3.64 -0.34
CA LYS A 208 8.49 -4.27 0.84
C LYS A 208 8.65 -5.78 0.62
N GLY A 209 9.57 -6.37 1.32
CA GLY A 209 9.88 -7.80 1.35
C GLY A 209 11.36 -8.01 1.64
N SER A 210 11.68 -8.91 2.55
CA SER A 210 13.04 -9.24 2.98
C SER A 210 13.21 -10.74 3.21
N GLY A 211 12.24 -11.42 3.78
CA GLY A 211 12.16 -12.87 3.93
C GLY A 211 10.78 -13.37 3.53
N MET A 212 10.57 -14.68 3.50
CA MET A 212 9.41 -15.38 2.98
C MET A 212 9.18 -15.00 1.51
N ILE A 213 10.26 -15.02 0.68
CA ILE A 213 10.23 -14.66 -0.73
C ILE A 213 10.60 -15.85 -1.60
N ALA A 214 9.65 -16.31 -2.40
CA ALA A 214 9.82 -17.35 -3.42
C ALA A 214 9.22 -16.91 -4.76
N PRO A 215 9.61 -17.49 -5.90
CA PRO A 215 8.93 -17.28 -7.18
C PRO A 215 7.42 -17.53 -7.10
N ASN A 216 6.65 -16.95 -8.02
CA ASN A 216 5.19 -17.07 -8.13
C ASN A 216 4.36 -16.23 -7.14
N MET A 217 4.75 -15.00 -6.90
CA MET A 217 4.08 -14.08 -5.98
C MET A 217 4.22 -14.52 -4.52
N ALA A 218 5.42 -14.33 -3.98
CA ALA A 218 5.73 -14.65 -2.60
C ALA A 218 6.26 -13.45 -1.82
N THR A 219 5.66 -13.19 -0.72
CA THR A 219 5.85 -12.21 0.37
C THR A 219 6.34 -10.84 -0.05
N MET A 220 5.65 -10.26 -0.98
CA MET A 220 5.90 -8.91 -1.39
C MET A 220 4.61 -8.10 -1.41
N LEU A 221 4.67 -6.92 -0.83
CA LEU A 221 3.72 -5.86 -1.17
C LEU A 221 4.43 -4.87 -2.09
N SER A 222 3.87 -4.65 -3.26
CA SER A 222 4.36 -3.65 -4.20
C SER A 222 3.21 -2.84 -4.78
N PHE A 223 3.33 -1.53 -4.69
CA PHE A 223 2.33 -0.58 -5.15
C PHE A 223 2.99 0.39 -6.13
N ILE A 224 2.48 0.39 -7.36
CA ILE A 224 2.98 1.17 -8.48
C ILE A 224 1.90 2.19 -8.83
N PHE A 225 2.28 3.44 -8.94
CA PHE A 225 1.40 4.57 -9.22
C PHE A 225 1.84 5.26 -10.50
N THR A 226 0.88 5.60 -11.38
CA THR A 226 1.16 6.31 -12.62
C THR A 226 0.07 7.34 -12.93
N ASP A 227 0.44 8.40 -13.62
CA ASP A 227 -0.50 9.38 -14.20
C ASP A 227 -1.03 8.95 -15.58
N ALA A 228 -0.69 7.75 -16.05
CA ALA A 228 -1.20 7.20 -17.30
C ALA A 228 -2.66 6.71 -17.15
N ASN A 229 -3.55 7.22 -17.96
CA ASN A 229 -4.95 6.75 -18.00
C ASN A 229 -5.08 5.49 -18.86
N ILE A 230 -4.76 4.33 -18.31
CA ILE A 230 -4.78 3.05 -19.00
C ILE A 230 -5.98 2.19 -18.55
N PRO A 231 -6.74 1.55 -19.45
CA PRO A 231 -7.80 0.62 -19.05
C PRO A 231 -7.28 -0.56 -18.23
N SER A 232 -8.01 -0.96 -17.17
CA SER A 232 -7.60 -2.02 -16.24
C SER A 232 -7.27 -3.35 -16.91
N VAL A 233 -7.88 -3.66 -18.06
CA VAL A 233 -7.59 -4.88 -18.83
C VAL A 233 -6.15 -4.86 -19.34
N PHE A 234 -5.72 -3.74 -19.92
CA PHE A 234 -4.34 -3.58 -20.39
C PHE A 234 -3.34 -3.51 -19.23
N LEU A 235 -3.67 -2.78 -18.15
CA LEU A 235 -2.84 -2.77 -16.94
C LEU A 235 -2.63 -4.19 -16.42
N LYS A 236 -3.67 -5.02 -16.39
CA LYS A 236 -3.58 -6.42 -15.93
C LYS A 236 -2.69 -7.27 -16.84
N ALA A 237 -2.81 -7.11 -18.15
CA ALA A 237 -2.01 -7.85 -19.11
C ALA A 237 -0.53 -7.50 -18.99
N ILE A 238 -0.21 -6.19 -18.91
CA ILE A 238 1.15 -5.67 -18.71
C ILE A 238 1.70 -6.16 -17.38
N LEU A 239 0.96 -5.97 -16.28
CA LEU A 239 1.38 -6.36 -14.94
C LEU A 239 1.73 -7.85 -14.88
N LYS A 240 0.89 -8.73 -15.46
CA LYS A 240 1.14 -10.17 -15.52
C LYS A 240 2.43 -10.49 -16.28
N LYS A 241 2.64 -9.84 -17.43
CA LYS A 241 3.83 -10.07 -18.28
C LYS A 241 5.10 -9.60 -17.56
N VAL A 242 5.10 -8.39 -17.02
CA VAL A 242 6.27 -7.80 -16.36
C VAL A 242 6.61 -8.52 -15.06
N THR A 243 5.60 -8.83 -14.24
CA THR A 243 5.81 -9.55 -12.98
C THR A 243 6.47 -10.91 -13.18
N ALA A 244 6.19 -11.60 -14.28
CA ALA A 244 6.79 -12.91 -14.57
C ALA A 244 8.33 -12.86 -14.72
N THR A 245 8.87 -11.75 -15.21
CA THR A 245 10.33 -11.56 -15.44
C THR A 245 11.00 -10.63 -14.43
N THR A 246 10.25 -10.14 -13.42
CA THR A 246 10.77 -9.24 -12.38
C THR A 246 10.49 -9.81 -10.99
N PHE A 247 9.37 -9.50 -10.39
CA PHE A 247 9.02 -9.93 -9.04
C PHE A 247 9.05 -11.46 -8.87
N ASN A 248 8.54 -12.20 -9.84
CA ASN A 248 8.55 -13.66 -9.80
C ASN A 248 9.94 -14.30 -10.08
N SER A 249 10.94 -13.49 -10.37
CA SER A 249 12.34 -13.95 -10.52
C SER A 249 13.15 -13.75 -9.23
N ILE A 250 12.53 -13.27 -8.16
CA ILE A 250 13.18 -13.02 -6.88
C ILE A 250 12.89 -14.20 -5.95
N SER A 251 13.94 -14.75 -5.34
CA SER A 251 13.85 -15.76 -4.27
C SER A 251 14.85 -15.41 -3.16
N VAL A 252 14.44 -15.62 -1.90
CA VAL A 252 15.30 -15.44 -0.72
C VAL A 252 15.39 -16.73 0.09
N ASP A 253 14.26 -17.29 0.48
CA ASP A 253 14.18 -18.47 1.35
C ASP A 253 13.20 -19.54 0.85
N SER A 254 12.66 -19.34 -0.36
CA SER A 254 11.72 -20.24 -1.03
C SER A 254 10.35 -20.43 -0.33
N ASP A 255 10.05 -19.62 0.68
CA ASP A 255 8.76 -19.64 1.35
C ASP A 255 7.72 -18.77 0.63
N THR A 256 6.47 -19.26 0.53
CA THR A 256 5.36 -18.51 -0.07
C THR A 256 4.50 -17.85 1.00
N SER A 257 4.04 -16.63 0.74
CA SER A 257 3.22 -15.86 1.67
C SER A 257 1.73 -15.98 1.38
N THR A 258 0.95 -15.69 2.42
CA THR A 258 -0.51 -15.61 2.38
C THR A 258 -1.03 -14.22 1.93
N ASN A 259 -0.14 -13.23 1.72
CA ASN A 259 -0.50 -11.81 1.63
C ASN A 259 0.03 -11.09 0.40
N ASP A 260 0.74 -11.78 -0.50
CA ASP A 260 1.40 -11.10 -1.63
C ASP A 260 0.43 -10.35 -2.50
N MET A 261 0.83 -9.13 -2.83
CA MET A 261 0.07 -8.25 -3.68
C MET A 261 0.98 -7.32 -4.46
N VAL A 262 0.90 -7.37 -5.78
CA VAL A 262 1.45 -6.35 -6.67
C VAL A 262 0.29 -5.63 -7.34
N CYS A 263 0.21 -4.32 -7.12
CA CYS A 263 -0.84 -3.47 -7.66
C CYS A 263 -0.25 -2.32 -8.46
N ILE A 264 -0.91 -1.98 -9.58
CA ILE A 264 -0.67 -0.75 -10.34
C ILE A 264 -1.98 0.06 -10.41
N PHE A 265 -1.85 1.37 -10.20
CA PHE A 265 -2.95 2.33 -10.17
C PHE A 265 -2.75 3.43 -11.19
#